data_5cbee229e08aa98b7f77e25bea6298a5
#
_entry.id   5cbee229e08aa98b7f77e25bea6298a5
#
_cell.length_a   1.000
_cell.length_b   1.000
_cell.length_c   1.000
_cell.angle_alpha   90.00
_cell.angle_beta   90.00
_cell.angle_gamma   90.00
#
_symmetry.space_group_name_H-M   'P 1'
#
loop_
_entity.id
_entity.type
_entity.pdbx_description
1 polymer ?
#
loop_
_entity_poly.entity_id
_entity_poly.type
_entity_poly.pdbx_seq_one_letter_code
_entity_poly.pdbx_strand_id
1 'polypeptide(L)'
;MPRSPVSALLAAKSNFQSALLGWYRAHARALPWRDSPSPYKTVVSEFMLQQTQVKTVLPYFARWLAEFPDFTALAAAPESRVLKLWEGLGYYSRARNLHKLAQAIAARPALPRIAAEWRELPGVGPYTAAAITSISFNTPAACVDGNVVRILARLTADATPFRDSATAAKAFTPLANELLTLQSPGDHNQAMMELGATVCFRQKPLCLTCPVRPFCAAGQRGDPENYPRLAPKLIEQRTVARVWCERDGALLLHRAATTARRLADLHELPTAEHLGLATTAFQPADLLATKRRSITRFQIAESIYSVRSPRAKLSPELIWIPLAQLNEITLSGPHRRWISEILAERGERTSPSRRSTQ
;
A
#
# COMPACT_ATOMS: atom_id res chain seq x y z
N MET A 1 -23.19 17.09 36.15
CA MET A 1 -22.63 15.83 35.63
C MET A 1 -21.38 16.12 34.80
N PRO A 2 -20.29 15.37 34.91
CA PRO A 2 -19.13 15.56 34.03
C PRO A 2 -19.55 15.35 32.57
N ARG A 3 -19.09 16.23 31.68
CA ARG A 3 -19.36 16.13 30.25
C ARG A 3 -18.74 14.84 29.71
N SER A 4 -19.40 14.20 28.74
CA SER A 4 -18.79 13.06 28.06
C SER A 4 -17.50 13.51 27.33
N PRO A 5 -16.51 12.63 27.13
CA PRO A 5 -15.28 12.99 26.42
C PRO A 5 -15.55 13.59 25.02
N VAL A 6 -16.57 13.10 24.30
CA VAL A 6 -17.00 13.67 23.02
C VAL A 6 -17.49 15.09 23.19
N SER A 7 -18.41 15.35 24.14
CA SER A 7 -18.95 16.68 24.38
C SER A 7 -17.86 17.67 24.84
N ALA A 8 -16.89 17.21 25.63
CA ALA A 8 -15.75 18.04 26.07
C ALA A 8 -14.84 18.39 24.87
N LEU A 9 -14.55 17.44 24.00
CA LEU A 9 -13.74 17.65 22.79
C LEU A 9 -14.43 18.63 21.83
N LEU A 10 -15.72 18.47 21.59
CA LEU A 10 -16.49 19.37 20.72
C LEU A 10 -16.60 20.79 21.29
N ALA A 11 -16.76 20.92 22.59
CA ALA A 11 -16.75 22.25 23.27
C ALA A 11 -15.38 22.96 23.13
N ALA A 12 -14.28 22.17 23.02
CA ALA A 12 -12.92 22.68 22.82
C ALA A 12 -12.46 22.69 21.37
N LYS A 13 -13.37 22.49 20.40
CA LYS A 13 -13.08 22.27 18.97
C LYS A 13 -12.11 23.31 18.40
N SER A 14 -12.34 24.59 18.60
CA SER A 14 -11.48 25.67 18.09
C SER A 14 -10.04 25.56 18.61
N ASN A 15 -9.87 25.29 19.90
CA ASN A 15 -8.56 25.15 20.52
C ASN A 15 -7.85 23.89 20.02
N PHE A 16 -8.59 22.78 19.85
CA PHE A 16 -8.08 21.55 19.24
C PHE A 16 -7.58 21.79 17.81
N GLN A 17 -8.39 22.45 16.97
CA GLN A 17 -8.03 22.78 15.60
C GLN A 17 -6.79 23.67 15.54
N SER A 18 -6.72 24.71 16.38
CA SER A 18 -5.57 25.62 16.44
C SER A 18 -4.29 24.90 16.85
N ALA A 19 -4.35 24.05 17.88
CA ALA A 19 -3.20 23.27 18.34
C ALA A 19 -2.72 22.27 17.28
N LEU A 20 -3.65 21.58 16.64
CA LEU A 20 -3.35 20.59 15.58
C LEU A 20 -2.71 21.26 14.36
N LEU A 21 -3.31 22.36 13.86
CA LEU A 21 -2.83 23.03 12.65
C LEU A 21 -1.53 23.81 12.91
N GLY A 22 -1.39 24.44 14.08
CA GLY A 22 -0.14 25.11 14.47
C GLY A 22 1.03 24.13 14.51
N TRP A 23 0.83 22.96 15.11
CA TRP A 23 1.81 21.91 15.13
C TRP A 23 2.13 21.37 13.70
N TYR A 24 1.11 21.11 12.90
CA TYR A 24 1.28 20.59 11.55
C TYR A 24 2.13 21.53 10.69
N ARG A 25 1.85 22.82 10.71
CA ARG A 25 2.60 23.83 9.94
C ARG A 25 4.08 23.91 10.35
N ALA A 26 4.38 23.63 11.61
CA ALA A 26 5.76 23.66 12.12
C ALA A 26 6.52 22.33 11.93
N HIS A 27 5.82 21.19 11.85
CA HIS A 27 6.45 19.85 11.94
C HIS A 27 6.10 18.91 10.78
N ALA A 28 5.31 19.36 9.79
CA ALA A 28 4.95 18.53 8.66
C ALA A 28 6.19 18.07 7.88
N ARG A 29 6.26 16.77 7.60
CA ARG A 29 7.32 16.24 6.75
C ARG A 29 7.23 16.85 5.35
N ALA A 30 8.39 17.24 4.80
CA ALA A 30 8.49 17.63 3.40
C ALA A 30 8.26 16.39 2.52
N LEU A 31 7.16 16.37 1.78
CA LEU A 31 6.78 15.27 0.91
C LEU A 31 6.47 15.81 -0.49
N PRO A 32 6.94 15.16 -1.58
CA PRO A 32 6.85 15.69 -2.94
C PRO A 32 5.43 16.00 -3.41
N TRP A 33 4.43 15.29 -2.87
CA TRP A 33 3.03 15.53 -3.19
C TRP A 33 2.39 16.67 -2.38
N ARG A 34 3.11 17.20 -1.39
CA ARG A 34 2.73 18.39 -0.61
C ARG A 34 3.39 19.66 -1.17
N ASP A 35 4.52 19.49 -1.85
CA ASP A 35 5.19 20.57 -2.57
C ASP A 35 4.51 20.75 -3.94
N SER A 36 4.02 21.97 -4.22
CA SER A 36 3.23 22.28 -5.41
C SER A 36 2.09 21.27 -5.67
N PRO A 37 1.11 21.17 -4.75
CA PRO A 37 0.06 20.17 -4.83
C PRO A 37 -0.82 20.36 -6.06
N SER A 38 -1.22 19.25 -6.68
CA SER A 38 -2.21 19.24 -7.76
C SER A 38 -3.16 18.05 -7.57
N PRO A 39 -4.37 18.08 -8.17
CA PRO A 39 -5.29 16.94 -8.13
C PRO A 39 -4.64 15.63 -8.58
N TYR A 40 -3.82 15.68 -9.63
CA TYR A 40 -3.11 14.51 -10.13
C TYR A 40 -2.10 13.96 -9.11
N LYS A 41 -1.23 14.83 -8.56
CA LYS A 41 -0.25 14.43 -7.53
C LYS A 41 -0.92 13.85 -6.30
N THR A 42 -2.04 14.44 -5.86
CA THR A 42 -2.82 13.93 -4.73
C THR A 42 -3.38 12.54 -5.03
N VAL A 43 -4.01 12.35 -6.19
CA VAL A 43 -4.53 11.04 -6.61
C VAL A 43 -3.43 10.00 -6.64
N VAL A 44 -2.31 10.29 -7.31
CA VAL A 44 -1.18 9.34 -7.44
C VAL A 44 -0.64 8.96 -6.07
N SER A 45 -0.37 9.95 -5.21
CA SER A 45 0.16 9.68 -3.86
C SER A 45 -0.81 8.86 -3.01
N GLU A 46 -2.10 9.19 -3.03
CA GLU A 46 -3.12 8.46 -2.28
C GLU A 46 -3.22 6.99 -2.72
N PHE A 47 -3.18 6.72 -4.04
CA PHE A 47 -3.17 5.35 -4.54
C PHE A 47 -1.88 4.60 -4.18
N MET A 48 -0.73 5.26 -4.23
CA MET A 48 0.55 4.63 -3.86
C MET A 48 0.66 4.35 -2.37
N LEU A 49 0.13 5.25 -1.51
CA LEU A 49 0.19 5.14 -0.05
C LEU A 49 -0.79 4.12 0.54
N GLN A 50 -1.78 3.64 -0.23
CA GLN A 50 -2.66 2.57 0.25
C GLN A 50 -1.83 1.34 0.67
N GLN A 51 -1.76 1.06 1.97
CA GLN A 51 -1.00 -0.06 2.55
C GLN A 51 0.51 -0.09 2.20
N THR A 52 1.08 1.06 1.83
CA THR A 52 2.50 1.20 1.50
C THR A 52 3.12 2.34 2.32
N GLN A 53 4.31 2.12 2.85
CA GLN A 53 5.01 3.13 3.66
C GLN A 53 5.55 4.27 2.79
N VAL A 54 5.56 5.49 3.32
CA VAL A 54 6.08 6.70 2.65
C VAL A 54 7.47 6.49 2.05
N LYS A 55 8.42 5.93 2.83
CA LYS A 55 9.80 5.67 2.35
C LYS A 55 9.86 4.80 1.10
N THR A 56 8.91 3.87 0.95
CA THR A 56 8.82 3.01 -0.22
C THR A 56 8.21 3.77 -1.40
N VAL A 57 7.22 4.64 -1.14
CA VAL A 57 6.51 5.39 -2.19
C VAL A 57 7.40 6.47 -2.83
N LEU A 58 8.23 7.15 -2.06
CA LEU A 58 9.03 8.30 -2.55
C LEU A 58 9.76 8.06 -3.89
N PRO A 59 10.57 7.00 -4.07
CA PRO A 59 11.26 6.76 -5.33
C PRO A 59 10.31 6.37 -6.47
N TYR A 60 9.17 5.77 -6.16
CA TYR A 60 8.16 5.43 -7.16
C TYR A 60 7.41 6.66 -7.64
N PHE A 61 7.04 7.55 -6.73
CA PHE A 61 6.33 8.78 -7.05
C PHE A 61 7.13 9.66 -7.99
N ALA A 62 8.44 9.84 -7.75
CA ALA A 62 9.31 10.61 -8.61
C ALA A 62 9.39 10.02 -10.03
N ARG A 63 9.65 8.71 -10.15
CA ARG A 63 9.70 8.02 -11.46
C ARG A 63 8.36 8.06 -12.19
N TRP A 64 7.27 7.93 -11.44
CA TRP A 64 5.92 7.97 -11.99
C TRP A 64 5.60 9.31 -12.62
N LEU A 65 5.89 10.42 -11.93
CA LEU A 65 5.65 11.76 -12.46
C LEU A 65 6.56 12.12 -13.64
N ALA A 66 7.77 11.57 -13.69
CA ALA A 66 8.67 11.73 -14.83
C ALA A 66 8.13 11.05 -16.10
N GLU A 67 7.47 9.90 -15.97
CA GLU A 67 6.89 9.15 -17.10
C GLU A 67 5.46 9.59 -17.41
N PHE A 68 4.64 9.81 -16.38
CA PHE A 68 3.24 10.19 -16.48
C PHE A 68 3.01 11.50 -15.72
N PRO A 69 3.25 12.66 -16.32
CA PRO A 69 3.17 13.95 -15.62
C PRO A 69 1.74 14.37 -15.26
N ASP A 70 0.73 13.83 -15.93
CA ASP A 70 -0.67 14.20 -15.77
C ASP A 70 -1.63 13.01 -16.06
N PHE A 71 -2.95 13.26 -15.91
CA PHE A 71 -3.97 12.27 -16.22
C PHE A 71 -4.00 11.85 -17.67
N THR A 72 -3.69 12.77 -18.60
CA THR A 72 -3.74 12.53 -20.04
C THR A 72 -2.63 11.58 -20.46
N ALA A 73 -1.39 11.83 -20.02
CA ALA A 73 -0.25 10.96 -20.28
C ALA A 73 -0.48 9.56 -19.68
N LEU A 74 -1.01 9.48 -18.45
CA LEU A 74 -1.33 8.21 -17.82
C LEU A 74 -2.45 7.47 -18.56
N ALA A 75 -3.51 8.16 -18.98
CA ALA A 75 -4.65 7.56 -19.68
C ALA A 75 -4.25 6.95 -21.03
N ALA A 76 -3.32 7.61 -21.75
CA ALA A 76 -2.83 7.18 -23.05
C ALA A 76 -1.80 6.02 -22.97
N ALA A 77 -1.25 5.76 -21.80
CA ALA A 77 -0.20 4.76 -21.65
C ALA A 77 -0.74 3.32 -21.81
N PRO A 78 0.05 2.37 -22.37
CA PRO A 78 -0.30 0.97 -22.33
C PRO A 78 -0.34 0.44 -20.88
N GLU A 79 -1.31 -0.39 -20.52
CA GLU A 79 -1.42 -0.97 -19.17
C GLU A 79 -0.12 -1.69 -18.75
N SER A 80 0.54 -2.37 -19.68
CA SER A 80 1.82 -3.05 -19.43
C SER A 80 2.90 -2.08 -18.91
N ARG A 81 2.97 -0.85 -19.46
CA ARG A 81 3.92 0.18 -19.01
C ARG A 81 3.56 0.70 -17.62
N VAL A 82 2.27 0.92 -17.36
CA VAL A 82 1.75 1.31 -16.04
C VAL A 82 2.11 0.27 -14.99
N LEU A 83 1.87 -1.01 -15.27
CA LEU A 83 2.19 -2.11 -14.35
C LEU A 83 3.71 -2.25 -14.15
N LYS A 84 4.50 -2.05 -15.21
CA LYS A 84 5.96 -2.11 -15.13
C LYS A 84 6.52 -1.01 -14.21
N LEU A 85 6.02 0.21 -14.30
CA LEU A 85 6.45 1.31 -13.45
C LEU A 85 6.00 1.14 -11.98
N TRP A 86 4.90 0.40 -11.77
CA TRP A 86 4.37 0.06 -10.44
C TRP A 86 5.07 -1.14 -9.80
N GLU A 87 5.90 -1.88 -10.57
CA GLU A 87 6.54 -3.12 -10.12
C GLU A 87 7.29 -2.93 -8.79
N GLY A 88 6.93 -3.72 -7.80
CA GLY A 88 7.51 -3.67 -6.44
C GLY A 88 6.62 -3.00 -5.39
N LEU A 89 5.67 -2.14 -5.75
CA LEU A 89 4.72 -1.56 -4.79
C LEU A 89 3.66 -2.57 -4.31
N GLY A 90 3.43 -3.66 -5.06
CA GLY A 90 2.41 -4.64 -4.74
C GLY A 90 0.98 -4.14 -4.97
N TYR A 91 -0.02 -5.01 -4.71
CA TYR A 91 -1.44 -4.68 -4.91
C TYR A 91 -1.72 -4.01 -6.26
N TYR A 92 -1.34 -4.67 -7.35
CA TYR A 92 -1.38 -4.16 -8.72
C TYR A 92 -2.78 -3.71 -9.20
N SER A 93 -3.85 -4.17 -8.53
CA SER A 93 -5.20 -3.63 -8.73
C SER A 93 -5.27 -2.12 -8.51
N ARG A 94 -4.40 -1.55 -7.66
CA ARG A 94 -4.31 -0.10 -7.47
C ARG A 94 -3.79 0.60 -8.72
N ALA A 95 -2.74 0.06 -9.33
CA ALA A 95 -2.21 0.60 -10.59
C ALA A 95 -3.25 0.55 -11.72
N ARG A 96 -3.95 -0.59 -11.86
CA ARG A 96 -5.04 -0.71 -12.84
C ARG A 96 -6.19 0.25 -12.58
N ASN A 97 -6.59 0.38 -11.32
CA ASN A 97 -7.63 1.32 -10.95
C ASN A 97 -7.20 2.76 -11.18
N LEU A 98 -5.95 3.12 -10.87
CA LEU A 98 -5.40 4.44 -11.14
C LEU A 98 -5.35 4.74 -12.65
N HIS A 99 -4.98 3.75 -13.47
CA HIS A 99 -4.99 3.86 -14.93
C HIS A 99 -6.43 4.06 -15.47
N LYS A 100 -7.38 3.22 -15.05
CA LYS A 100 -8.80 3.36 -15.41
C LYS A 100 -9.39 4.68 -14.92
N LEU A 101 -9.01 5.14 -13.73
CA LEU A 101 -9.39 6.45 -13.23
C LEU A 101 -8.88 7.56 -14.15
N ALA A 102 -7.62 7.52 -14.57
CA ALA A 102 -7.05 8.49 -15.48
C ALA A 102 -7.80 8.51 -16.83
N GLN A 103 -8.14 7.35 -17.38
CA GLN A 103 -8.95 7.23 -18.59
C GLN A 103 -10.35 7.84 -18.40
N ALA A 104 -11.00 7.56 -17.27
CA ALA A 104 -12.30 8.13 -16.95
C ALA A 104 -12.25 9.66 -16.76
N ILE A 105 -11.15 10.18 -16.18
CA ILE A 105 -10.94 11.63 -16.05
C ILE A 105 -10.68 12.26 -17.40
N ALA A 106 -9.84 11.67 -18.25
CA ALA A 106 -9.53 12.20 -19.58
C ALA A 106 -10.77 12.28 -20.51
N ALA A 107 -11.77 11.44 -20.26
CA ALA A 107 -13.04 11.46 -20.99
C ALA A 107 -14.05 12.50 -20.45
N ARG A 108 -13.75 13.22 -19.36
CA ARG A 108 -14.65 14.20 -18.74
C ARG A 108 -14.28 15.62 -19.19
N PRO A 109 -15.25 16.54 -19.30
CA PRO A 109 -14.96 17.95 -19.64
C PRO A 109 -14.28 18.72 -18.49
N ALA A 110 -14.42 18.24 -17.26
CA ALA A 110 -13.82 18.85 -16.06
C ALA A 110 -13.58 17.82 -14.96
N LEU A 111 -12.64 18.15 -14.05
CA LEU A 111 -12.35 17.34 -12.87
C LEU A 111 -13.52 17.39 -11.88
N PRO A 112 -13.87 16.25 -11.24
CA PRO A 112 -14.79 16.23 -10.12
C PRO A 112 -14.30 17.14 -8.99
N ARG A 113 -15.21 17.81 -8.29
CA ARG A 113 -14.87 18.72 -7.18
C ARG A 113 -15.43 18.31 -5.83
N ILE A 114 -16.34 17.37 -5.80
CA ILE A 114 -16.97 16.87 -4.57
C ILE A 114 -16.71 15.37 -4.38
N ALA A 115 -16.69 14.92 -3.14
CA ALA A 115 -16.37 13.55 -2.80
C ALA A 115 -17.33 12.51 -3.44
N ALA A 116 -18.59 12.87 -3.65
CA ALA A 116 -19.57 11.98 -4.28
C ALA A 116 -19.17 11.63 -5.71
N GLU A 117 -18.77 12.61 -6.51
CA GLU A 117 -18.33 12.40 -7.90
C GLU A 117 -17.02 11.59 -8.00
N TRP A 118 -16.07 11.85 -7.09
CA TRP A 118 -14.84 11.07 -7.03
C TRP A 118 -15.09 9.59 -6.71
N ARG A 119 -16.09 9.30 -5.87
CA ARG A 119 -16.45 7.91 -5.49
C ARG A 119 -17.00 7.07 -6.64
N GLU A 120 -17.43 7.68 -7.71
CA GLU A 120 -17.86 6.98 -8.93
C GLU A 120 -16.68 6.44 -9.74
N LEU A 121 -15.47 6.93 -9.48
CA LEU A 121 -14.28 6.57 -10.23
C LEU A 121 -13.64 5.27 -9.74
N PRO A 122 -12.99 4.51 -10.64
CA PRO A 122 -12.35 3.24 -10.29
C PRO A 122 -11.35 3.36 -9.14
N GLY A 123 -11.50 2.51 -8.12
CA GLY A 123 -10.58 2.43 -6.99
C GLY A 123 -10.69 3.55 -5.96
N VAL A 124 -11.63 4.46 -6.09
CA VAL A 124 -11.85 5.58 -5.17
C VAL A 124 -12.88 5.20 -4.11
N GLY A 125 -12.40 4.94 -2.91
CA GLY A 125 -13.24 4.74 -1.72
C GLY A 125 -13.56 6.05 -0.99
N PRO A 126 -14.39 5.99 0.07
CA PRO A 126 -14.78 7.18 0.84
C PRO A 126 -13.58 8.01 1.34
N TYR A 127 -12.56 7.34 1.88
CA TYR A 127 -11.33 7.98 2.33
C TYR A 127 -10.60 8.70 1.18
N THR A 128 -10.33 8.00 0.08
CA THR A 128 -9.60 8.57 -1.07
C THR A 128 -10.35 9.75 -1.68
N ALA A 129 -11.68 9.64 -1.79
CA ALA A 129 -12.52 10.73 -2.27
C ALA A 129 -12.43 11.96 -1.36
N ALA A 130 -12.51 11.79 -0.05
CA ALA A 130 -12.37 12.87 0.92
C ALA A 130 -10.98 13.51 0.88
N ALA A 131 -9.91 12.70 0.75
CA ALA A 131 -8.53 13.19 0.65
C ALA A 131 -8.35 14.05 -0.61
N ILE A 132 -8.74 13.55 -1.78
CA ILE A 132 -8.62 14.29 -3.04
C ILE A 132 -9.42 15.60 -2.96
N THR A 133 -10.66 15.52 -2.49
CA THR A 133 -11.57 16.66 -2.43
C THR A 133 -11.07 17.75 -1.49
N SER A 134 -10.64 17.39 -0.30
CA SER A 134 -10.19 18.36 0.70
C SER A 134 -8.81 18.93 0.39
N ILE A 135 -7.86 18.09 -0.04
CA ILE A 135 -6.48 18.51 -0.28
C ILE A 135 -6.35 19.30 -1.57
N SER A 136 -7.03 18.87 -2.65
CA SER A 136 -6.87 19.49 -3.98
C SER A 136 -7.83 20.65 -4.23
N PHE A 137 -9.01 20.65 -3.60
CA PHE A 137 -10.06 21.63 -3.90
C PHE A 137 -10.53 22.41 -2.67
N ASN A 138 -9.93 22.18 -1.52
CA ASN A 138 -10.32 22.78 -0.25
C ASN A 138 -11.82 22.63 0.08
N THR A 139 -12.46 21.58 -0.45
CA THR A 139 -13.87 21.26 -0.20
C THR A 139 -13.97 20.40 1.07
N PRO A 140 -14.82 20.75 2.04
CA PRO A 140 -14.88 20.04 3.31
C PRO A 140 -15.31 18.59 3.16
N ALA A 141 -14.43 17.67 3.54
CA ALA A 141 -14.68 16.22 3.63
C ALA A 141 -13.64 15.63 4.59
N ALA A 142 -14.07 14.95 5.65
CA ALA A 142 -13.13 14.35 6.60
C ALA A 142 -12.55 13.04 6.10
N CYS A 143 -11.23 12.92 6.18
CA CYS A 143 -10.49 11.69 5.90
C CYS A 143 -10.42 10.82 7.15
N VAL A 144 -10.95 9.59 7.08
CA VAL A 144 -10.90 8.66 8.22
C VAL A 144 -10.23 7.36 7.79
N ASP A 145 -8.91 7.31 7.99
CA ASP A 145 -8.10 6.09 7.84
C ASP A 145 -7.85 5.41 9.20
N GLY A 146 -7.06 4.36 9.23
CA GLY A 146 -6.69 3.68 10.46
C GLY A 146 -5.90 4.55 11.47
N ASN A 147 -5.19 5.58 11.01
CA ASN A 147 -4.52 6.55 11.88
C ASN A 147 -5.54 7.49 12.53
N VAL A 148 -6.45 8.02 11.74
CA VAL A 148 -7.51 8.93 12.21
C VAL A 148 -8.47 8.19 13.15
N VAL A 149 -8.87 6.95 12.82
CA VAL A 149 -9.63 6.09 13.76
C VAL A 149 -8.93 5.99 15.10
N ARG A 150 -7.62 5.71 15.11
CA ARG A 150 -6.84 5.58 16.35
C ARG A 150 -6.80 6.88 17.14
N ILE A 151 -6.61 8.00 16.47
CA ILE A 151 -6.60 9.31 17.10
C ILE A 151 -7.95 9.63 17.72
N LEU A 152 -9.04 9.50 16.96
CA LEU A 152 -10.39 9.79 17.43
C LEU A 152 -10.82 8.88 18.58
N ALA A 153 -10.54 7.58 18.49
CA ALA A 153 -10.80 6.65 19.57
C ALA A 153 -10.04 7.02 20.86
N ARG A 154 -8.80 7.51 20.75
CA ARG A 154 -8.00 7.99 21.90
C ARG A 154 -8.46 9.33 22.44
N LEU A 155 -8.79 10.28 21.57
CA LEU A 155 -9.33 11.57 21.98
C LEU A 155 -10.59 11.41 22.83
N THR A 156 -11.44 10.46 22.48
CA THR A 156 -12.71 10.20 23.18
C THR A 156 -12.64 9.08 24.21
N ALA A 157 -11.52 8.35 24.29
CA ALA A 157 -11.38 7.10 25.05
C ALA A 157 -12.54 6.12 24.75
N ASP A 158 -12.91 6.00 23.48
CA ASP A 158 -14.00 5.15 23.04
C ASP A 158 -13.60 3.68 23.09
N ALA A 159 -14.23 2.93 24.00
CA ALA A 159 -13.97 1.52 24.26
C ALA A 159 -14.85 0.58 23.43
N THR A 160 -15.64 1.10 22.47
CA THR A 160 -16.48 0.28 21.60
C THR A 160 -15.63 -0.75 20.83
N PRO A 161 -15.99 -2.03 20.88
CA PRO A 161 -15.31 -3.05 20.11
C PRO A 161 -15.77 -3.01 18.66
N PHE A 162 -14.82 -2.90 17.72
CA PHE A 162 -15.10 -2.91 16.29
C PHE A 162 -14.56 -4.21 15.65
N ARG A 163 -15.33 -4.76 14.72
CA ARG A 163 -14.92 -5.94 13.96
C ARG A 163 -13.64 -5.70 13.14
N ASP A 164 -13.50 -4.51 12.56
CA ASP A 164 -12.38 -4.13 11.71
C ASP A 164 -12.23 -2.61 11.62
N SER A 165 -11.13 -2.15 11.02
CA SER A 165 -10.87 -0.72 10.83
C SER A 165 -11.89 -0.01 9.94
N ALA A 166 -12.54 -0.70 9.00
CA ALA A 166 -13.52 -0.08 8.11
C ALA A 166 -14.83 0.23 8.89
N THR A 167 -15.26 -0.69 9.75
CA THR A 167 -16.41 -0.49 10.64
C THR A 167 -16.13 0.67 11.60
N ALA A 168 -14.93 0.72 12.18
CA ALA A 168 -14.52 1.82 13.05
C ALA A 168 -14.48 3.16 12.30
N ALA A 169 -13.92 3.20 11.09
CA ALA A 169 -13.88 4.40 10.27
C ALA A 169 -15.28 4.95 10.00
N LYS A 170 -16.24 4.07 9.66
CA LYS A 170 -17.63 4.48 9.45
C LYS A 170 -18.24 5.10 10.73
N ALA A 171 -17.97 4.51 11.90
CA ALA A 171 -18.47 4.99 13.17
C ALA A 171 -17.89 6.36 13.56
N PHE A 172 -16.59 6.60 13.29
CA PHE A 172 -15.93 7.85 13.63
C PHE A 172 -16.09 8.96 12.57
N THR A 173 -16.61 8.68 11.38
CA THR A 173 -16.79 9.68 10.32
C THR A 173 -17.66 10.87 10.74
N PRO A 174 -18.77 10.73 11.47
CA PRO A 174 -19.54 11.87 11.94
C PRO A 174 -18.71 12.81 12.84
N LEU A 175 -18.01 12.27 13.83
CA LEU A 175 -17.15 13.05 14.73
C LEU A 175 -15.99 13.71 13.95
N ALA A 176 -15.39 13.03 13.00
CA ALA A 176 -14.34 13.58 12.16
C ALA A 176 -14.84 14.80 11.36
N ASN A 177 -16.06 14.73 10.80
CA ASN A 177 -16.67 15.85 10.08
C ASN A 177 -16.98 17.03 11.02
N GLU A 178 -17.45 16.76 12.24
CA GLU A 178 -17.70 17.81 13.21
C GLU A 178 -16.42 18.53 13.65
N LEU A 179 -15.30 17.80 13.78
CA LEU A 179 -13.99 18.37 14.16
C LEU A 179 -13.27 19.07 13.01
N LEU A 180 -13.67 18.81 11.78
CA LEU A 180 -13.01 19.34 10.59
C LEU A 180 -13.03 20.86 10.57
N THR A 181 -11.90 21.46 10.22
CA THR A 181 -11.79 22.90 9.98
C THR A 181 -12.26 23.23 8.57
N LEU A 182 -13.25 24.12 8.43
CA LEU A 182 -13.85 24.45 7.14
C LEU A 182 -12.98 25.39 6.30
N GLN A 183 -12.13 26.18 6.94
CA GLN A 183 -11.21 27.13 6.26
C GLN A 183 -10.06 26.43 5.55
N SER A 184 -9.57 25.32 6.12
CA SER A 184 -8.45 24.55 5.57
C SER A 184 -8.63 23.04 5.82
N PRO A 185 -9.68 22.42 5.21
CA PRO A 185 -9.99 21.00 5.43
C PRO A 185 -8.87 20.08 4.95
N GLY A 186 -8.16 20.44 3.89
CA GLY A 186 -7.00 19.70 3.41
C GLY A 186 -5.85 19.67 4.43
N ASP A 187 -5.51 20.81 5.02
CA ASP A 187 -4.48 20.87 6.07
C ASP A 187 -4.90 20.10 7.33
N HIS A 188 -6.18 20.21 7.72
CA HIS A 188 -6.70 19.47 8.86
C HIS A 188 -6.56 17.95 8.66
N ASN A 189 -6.98 17.44 7.51
CA ASN A 189 -6.85 16.03 7.18
C ASN A 189 -5.39 15.58 7.15
N GLN A 190 -4.53 16.35 6.50
CA GLN A 190 -3.10 16.05 6.48
C GLN A 190 -2.48 16.10 7.88
N ALA A 191 -2.89 17.05 8.73
CA ALA A 191 -2.43 17.15 10.11
C ALA A 191 -2.83 15.95 10.96
N MET A 192 -4.07 15.45 10.82
CA MET A 192 -4.53 14.23 11.48
C MET A 192 -3.72 13.02 11.04
N MET A 193 -3.49 12.87 9.73
CA MET A 193 -2.66 11.78 9.20
C MET A 193 -1.22 11.87 9.68
N GLU A 194 -0.62 13.07 9.65
CA GLU A 194 0.75 13.32 10.12
C GLU A 194 0.91 13.03 11.61
N LEU A 195 -0.03 13.46 12.44
CA LEU A 195 -0.07 13.16 13.87
C LEU A 195 -0.09 11.64 14.12
N GLY A 196 -0.89 10.90 13.35
CA GLY A 196 -0.93 9.44 13.42
C GLY A 196 0.36 8.77 12.98
N ALA A 197 1.05 9.36 12.01
CA ALA A 197 2.27 8.78 11.45
C ALA A 197 3.54 9.08 12.26
N THR A 198 3.56 10.19 13.06
CA THR A 198 4.79 10.70 13.69
C THR A 198 4.73 10.83 15.22
N VAL A 199 3.54 10.89 15.79
CA VAL A 199 3.35 11.11 17.24
C VAL A 199 2.45 10.05 17.86
N CYS A 200 1.23 9.90 17.35
CA CYS A 200 0.22 9.02 17.93
C CYS A 200 0.39 7.58 17.40
N PHE A 201 1.53 6.93 17.65
CA PHE A 201 1.82 5.56 17.22
C PHE A 201 0.85 4.54 17.86
N ARG A 202 0.69 3.39 17.22
CA ARG A 202 -0.12 2.29 17.75
C ARG A 202 0.39 1.82 19.11
N GLN A 203 1.70 1.60 19.20
CA GLN A 203 2.41 1.24 20.43
C GLN A 203 3.35 2.39 20.81
N LYS A 204 3.51 2.63 22.10
CA LYS A 204 4.38 3.68 22.65
C LYS A 204 4.16 5.05 22.00
N PRO A 205 2.92 5.58 22.00
CA PRO A 205 2.66 6.91 21.44
C PRO A 205 3.43 7.99 22.24
N LEU A 206 3.89 9.02 21.52
CA LEU A 206 4.66 10.13 22.10
C LEU A 206 3.73 11.16 22.76
N CYS A 207 2.97 10.75 23.77
CA CYS A 207 1.93 11.56 24.39
C CYS A 207 2.45 12.84 25.05
N LEU A 208 3.70 12.85 25.53
CA LEU A 208 4.29 14.04 26.19
C LEU A 208 4.52 15.19 25.23
N THR A 209 4.81 14.91 23.96
CA THR A 209 5.02 15.90 22.91
C THR A 209 3.82 16.07 21.98
N CYS A 210 2.68 15.42 22.30
CA CYS A 210 1.50 15.46 21.46
C CYS A 210 0.78 16.82 21.58
N PRO A 211 0.59 17.55 20.46
CA PRO A 211 -0.03 18.89 20.47
C PRO A 211 -1.48 18.88 20.95
N VAL A 212 -2.18 17.76 20.77
CA VAL A 212 -3.59 17.61 21.14
C VAL A 212 -3.79 16.84 22.46
N ARG A 213 -2.72 16.62 23.24
CA ARG A 213 -2.80 15.94 24.53
C ARG A 213 -3.82 16.56 25.51
N PRO A 214 -3.95 17.90 25.62
CA PRO A 214 -4.95 18.51 26.51
C PRO A 214 -6.39 18.11 26.22
N PHE A 215 -6.67 17.69 24.98
CA PHE A 215 -8.00 17.27 24.51
C PHE A 215 -8.18 15.74 24.46
N CYS A 216 -7.14 14.98 24.86
CA CYS A 216 -7.10 13.53 24.69
C CYS A 216 -7.47 12.80 25.98
N ALA A 217 -8.68 12.24 26.04
CA ALA A 217 -9.16 11.50 27.21
C ALA A 217 -8.30 10.28 27.55
N ALA A 218 -7.88 9.48 26.57
CA ALA A 218 -6.99 8.33 26.78
C ALA A 218 -5.59 8.75 27.23
N GLY A 219 -5.07 9.87 26.70
CA GLY A 219 -3.79 10.44 27.14
C GLY A 219 -3.81 10.96 28.58
N GLN A 220 -4.94 11.50 29.01
CA GLN A 220 -5.15 11.93 30.41
C GLN A 220 -5.29 10.75 31.37
N ARG A 221 -5.92 9.65 30.91
CA ARG A 221 -6.05 8.40 31.68
C ARG A 221 -4.74 7.60 31.76
N GLY A 222 -3.78 7.85 30.87
CA GLY A 222 -2.53 7.10 30.80
C GLY A 222 -2.63 5.75 30.08
N ASP A 223 -3.73 5.48 29.38
CA ASP A 223 -4.02 4.18 28.76
C ASP A 223 -4.26 4.24 27.22
N PRO A 224 -3.53 5.05 26.44
CA PRO A 224 -3.82 5.27 25.02
C PRO A 224 -3.73 4.01 24.16
N GLU A 225 -2.96 3.00 24.56
CA GLU A 225 -2.79 1.78 23.79
C GLU A 225 -4.02 0.86 23.80
N ASN A 226 -4.95 1.09 24.73
CA ASN A 226 -6.22 0.36 24.82
C ASN A 226 -7.21 0.76 23.69
N TYR A 227 -6.90 1.79 22.91
CA TYR A 227 -7.79 2.34 21.88
C TYR A 227 -7.13 2.45 20.51
N PRO A 228 -7.87 2.14 19.40
CA PRO A 228 -9.22 1.55 19.35
C PRO A 228 -9.22 0.05 19.71
N ARG A 229 -10.35 -0.48 20.14
CA ARG A 229 -10.56 -1.93 20.32
C ARG A 229 -10.98 -2.56 19.00
N LEU A 230 -10.04 -3.20 18.33
CA LEU A 230 -10.29 -3.92 17.09
C LEU A 230 -10.18 -5.42 17.32
N ALA A 231 -11.08 -6.19 16.72
CA ALA A 231 -10.98 -7.64 16.75
C ALA A 231 -9.64 -8.13 16.18
N PRO A 232 -9.01 -9.14 16.77
CA PRO A 232 -7.79 -9.72 16.25
C PRO A 232 -7.99 -10.24 14.82
N LYS A 233 -7.01 -9.99 13.95
CA LYS A 233 -7.03 -10.57 12.61
C LYS A 233 -6.65 -12.04 12.69
N LEU A 234 -7.50 -12.90 12.15
CA LEU A 234 -7.14 -14.31 11.93
C LEU A 234 -6.02 -14.37 10.89
N ILE A 235 -4.90 -14.98 11.29
CA ILE A 235 -3.76 -15.20 10.41
C ILE A 235 -3.78 -16.66 9.96
N GLU A 236 -3.78 -16.89 8.65
CA GLU A 236 -3.71 -18.22 8.05
C GLU A 236 -2.29 -18.47 7.55
N GLN A 237 -1.70 -19.61 7.95
CA GLN A 237 -0.41 -20.07 7.45
C GLN A 237 -0.65 -20.87 6.17
N ARG A 238 0.19 -20.64 5.16
CA ARG A 238 0.18 -21.38 3.90
C ARG A 238 1.60 -21.73 3.48
N THR A 239 1.75 -22.90 2.85
CA THR A 239 2.99 -23.30 2.21
C THR A 239 2.76 -23.46 0.72
N VAL A 240 3.74 -23.04 -0.09
CA VAL A 240 3.71 -23.15 -1.54
C VAL A 240 5.05 -23.68 -2.03
N ALA A 241 5.03 -24.75 -2.82
CA ALA A 241 6.20 -25.22 -3.53
C ALA A 241 6.30 -24.50 -4.88
N ARG A 242 7.39 -23.78 -5.09
CA ARG A 242 7.72 -23.09 -6.34
C ARG A 242 8.82 -23.85 -7.07
N VAL A 243 8.83 -23.70 -8.38
CA VAL A 243 9.79 -24.38 -9.24
C VAL A 243 10.70 -23.36 -9.91
N TRP A 244 12.00 -23.59 -9.80
CA TRP A 244 13.03 -22.98 -10.62
C TRP A 244 13.41 -23.94 -11.72
N CYS A 245 13.08 -23.62 -12.95
CA CYS A 245 13.42 -24.40 -14.11
C CYS A 245 14.10 -23.51 -15.14
N GLU A 246 15.37 -23.80 -15.42
CA GLU A 246 16.22 -23.06 -16.35
C GLU A 246 16.69 -23.96 -17.46
N ARG A 247 16.63 -23.48 -18.69
CA ARG A 247 17.09 -24.18 -19.89
C ARG A 247 17.56 -23.15 -20.92
N ASP A 248 18.72 -23.40 -21.51
CA ASP A 248 19.28 -22.61 -22.62
C ASP A 248 19.31 -21.10 -22.34
N GLY A 249 19.66 -20.68 -21.12
CA GLY A 249 19.68 -19.28 -20.70
C GLY A 249 18.29 -18.64 -20.56
N ALA A 250 17.22 -19.44 -20.49
CA ALA A 250 15.86 -18.97 -20.23
C ALA A 250 15.30 -19.60 -18.94
N LEU A 251 14.50 -18.82 -18.22
CA LEU A 251 13.79 -19.22 -17.00
C LEU A 251 12.32 -19.47 -17.32
N LEU A 252 11.79 -20.59 -16.84
CA LEU A 252 10.37 -20.90 -16.96
C LEU A 252 9.58 -20.07 -15.94
N LEU A 253 8.61 -19.30 -16.43
CA LEU A 253 7.72 -18.48 -15.62
C LEU A 253 6.26 -18.81 -15.92
N HIS A 254 5.41 -18.65 -14.94
CA HIS A 254 3.96 -18.67 -15.09
C HIS A 254 3.45 -17.24 -15.26
N ARG A 255 2.75 -16.97 -16.36
CA ARG A 255 2.03 -15.72 -16.61
C ARG A 255 0.58 -15.91 -16.22
N ALA A 256 0.09 -15.16 -15.24
CA ALA A 256 -1.31 -15.23 -14.87
C ALA A 256 -2.21 -14.76 -16.04
N ALA A 257 -3.32 -15.46 -16.27
CA ALA A 257 -4.27 -15.13 -17.33
C ALA A 257 -4.75 -13.66 -17.20
N THR A 258 -5.05 -13.02 -18.33
CA THR A 258 -5.56 -11.63 -18.37
C THR A 258 -6.86 -11.46 -17.56
N THR A 259 -7.66 -12.54 -17.47
CA THR A 259 -8.91 -12.61 -16.70
C THR A 259 -8.70 -12.95 -15.23
N ALA A 260 -7.47 -13.20 -14.80
CA ALA A 260 -7.19 -13.56 -13.42
C ALA A 260 -7.58 -12.45 -12.46
N ARG A 261 -8.32 -12.78 -11.42
CA ARG A 261 -8.75 -11.82 -10.38
C ARG A 261 -7.57 -11.13 -9.68
N ARG A 262 -6.42 -11.80 -9.61
CA ARG A 262 -5.19 -11.29 -8.98
C ARG A 262 -4.02 -11.51 -9.92
N LEU A 263 -3.11 -10.55 -9.93
CA LEU A 263 -1.85 -10.63 -10.68
C LEU A 263 -2.02 -10.87 -12.20
N ALA A 264 -3.21 -10.57 -12.79
CA ALA A 264 -3.42 -10.71 -14.22
C ALA A 264 -2.21 -10.17 -15.01
N ASP A 265 -1.77 -10.88 -16.04
CA ASP A 265 -0.61 -10.56 -16.89
C ASP A 265 0.76 -10.44 -16.19
N LEU A 266 0.84 -10.70 -14.89
CA LEU A 266 2.12 -10.72 -14.18
C LEU A 266 2.75 -12.10 -14.23
N HIS A 267 4.08 -12.10 -14.15
CA HIS A 267 4.87 -13.32 -14.12
C HIS A 267 5.31 -13.66 -12.69
N GLU A 268 5.29 -14.94 -12.37
CA GLU A 268 5.80 -15.52 -11.13
C GLU A 268 6.56 -16.84 -11.44
N LEU A 269 7.40 -17.29 -10.51
CA LEU A 269 7.89 -18.68 -10.57
C LEU A 269 6.69 -19.62 -10.54
N PRO A 270 6.63 -20.65 -11.39
CA PRO A 270 5.52 -21.59 -11.39
C PRO A 270 5.43 -22.32 -10.05
N THR A 271 4.23 -22.73 -9.67
CA THR A 271 4.04 -23.68 -8.57
C THR A 271 4.31 -25.10 -9.06
N ALA A 272 4.55 -26.03 -8.13
CA ALA A 272 4.61 -27.45 -8.45
C ALA A 272 3.36 -27.94 -9.21
N GLU A 273 2.19 -27.44 -8.80
CA GLU A 273 0.89 -27.76 -9.41
C GLU A 273 0.82 -27.34 -10.89
N HIS A 274 1.36 -26.16 -11.26
CA HIS A 274 1.41 -25.71 -12.65
C HIS A 274 2.17 -26.67 -13.56
N LEU A 275 3.06 -27.48 -12.99
CA LEU A 275 3.86 -28.48 -13.71
C LEU A 275 3.35 -29.92 -13.49
N GLY A 276 2.21 -30.08 -12.81
CA GLY A 276 1.67 -31.39 -12.46
C GLY A 276 2.56 -32.21 -11.52
N LEU A 277 3.40 -31.51 -10.71
CA LEU A 277 4.32 -32.15 -9.78
C LEU A 277 3.69 -32.22 -8.37
N ALA A 278 3.75 -33.39 -7.76
CA ALA A 278 3.42 -33.53 -6.35
C ALA A 278 4.53 -32.88 -5.48
N THR A 279 4.15 -32.25 -4.39
CA THR A 279 5.12 -31.63 -3.46
C THR A 279 6.06 -32.65 -2.82
N THR A 280 5.66 -33.91 -2.76
CA THR A 280 6.46 -35.05 -2.29
C THR A 280 7.54 -35.50 -3.28
N ALA A 281 7.52 -34.99 -4.51
CA ALA A 281 8.51 -35.36 -5.54
C ALA A 281 9.86 -34.64 -5.34
N PHE A 282 9.93 -33.60 -4.49
CA PHE A 282 11.15 -32.84 -4.29
C PHE A 282 12.04 -33.45 -3.21
N GLN A 283 13.32 -33.54 -3.50
CA GLN A 283 14.34 -33.95 -2.52
C GLN A 283 14.88 -32.71 -1.79
N PRO A 284 15.37 -32.84 -0.55
CA PRO A 284 16.01 -31.72 0.17
C PRO A 284 17.16 -31.08 -0.63
N ALA A 285 17.88 -31.83 -1.43
CA ALA A 285 18.97 -31.34 -2.28
C ALA A 285 18.51 -30.44 -3.42
N ASP A 286 17.24 -30.50 -3.81
CA ASP A 286 16.67 -29.66 -4.86
C ASP A 286 16.28 -28.27 -4.34
N LEU A 287 16.24 -28.05 -3.02
CA LEU A 287 15.84 -26.81 -2.41
C LEU A 287 16.86 -25.70 -2.67
N LEU A 288 16.49 -24.69 -3.42
CA LEU A 288 17.32 -23.51 -3.70
C LEU A 288 17.16 -22.44 -2.63
N ALA A 289 15.93 -22.16 -2.21
CA ALA A 289 15.62 -21.11 -1.26
C ALA A 289 14.28 -21.34 -0.57
N THR A 290 14.18 -20.83 0.68
CA THR A 290 12.89 -20.67 1.37
C THR A 290 12.64 -19.19 1.58
N LYS A 291 11.50 -18.71 1.11
CA LYS A 291 11.10 -17.31 1.16
C LYS A 291 9.77 -17.17 1.92
N ARG A 292 9.56 -16.01 2.54
CA ARG A 292 8.32 -15.73 3.27
C ARG A 292 7.71 -14.43 2.79
N ARG A 293 6.40 -14.40 2.67
CA ARG A 293 5.63 -13.18 2.42
C ARG A 293 4.31 -13.17 3.17
N SER A 294 3.79 -11.97 3.41
CA SER A 294 2.47 -11.79 4.00
C SER A 294 1.57 -11.06 3.01
N ILE A 295 0.37 -11.55 2.81
CA ILE A 295 -0.65 -10.91 1.97
C ILE A 295 -1.96 -10.91 2.75
N THR A 296 -2.44 -9.72 3.14
CA THR A 296 -3.66 -9.55 3.94
C THR A 296 -3.63 -10.39 5.23
N ARG A 297 -4.35 -11.51 5.28
CA ARG A 297 -4.38 -12.45 6.42
C ARG A 297 -3.49 -13.67 6.24
N PHE A 298 -2.89 -13.85 5.06
CA PHE A 298 -2.07 -15.03 4.77
C PHE A 298 -0.60 -14.75 5.07
N GLN A 299 0.03 -15.64 5.83
CA GLN A 299 1.48 -15.77 5.93
C GLN A 299 1.89 -16.98 5.10
N ILE A 300 2.66 -16.72 4.04
CA ILE A 300 2.97 -17.72 3.03
C ILE A 300 4.46 -18.02 3.10
N ALA A 301 4.79 -19.29 3.35
CA ALA A 301 6.13 -19.83 3.20
C ALA A 301 6.25 -20.47 1.81
N GLU A 302 7.21 -20.01 1.01
CA GLU A 302 7.42 -20.47 -0.35
C GLU A 302 8.79 -21.16 -0.44
N SER A 303 8.80 -22.46 -0.71
CA SER A 303 10.01 -23.23 -0.95
C SER A 303 10.25 -23.33 -2.46
N ILE A 304 11.42 -22.88 -2.93
CA ILE A 304 11.80 -22.83 -4.34
C ILE A 304 12.73 -23.99 -4.61
N TYR A 305 12.29 -24.90 -5.48
CA TYR A 305 13.04 -26.12 -5.82
C TYR A 305 13.59 -26.05 -7.24
N SER A 306 14.83 -26.46 -7.44
CA SER A 306 15.43 -26.66 -8.76
C SER A 306 14.87 -27.91 -9.41
N VAL A 307 14.34 -27.76 -10.62
CA VAL A 307 13.79 -28.87 -11.38
C VAL A 307 14.40 -28.88 -12.78
N ARG A 308 14.75 -30.08 -13.28
CA ARG A 308 15.14 -30.26 -14.69
C ARG A 308 13.95 -29.93 -15.58
N SER A 309 14.23 -29.59 -16.83
CA SER A 309 13.19 -29.25 -17.83
C SER A 309 12.06 -30.29 -17.83
N PRO A 310 10.80 -29.84 -17.66
CA PRO A 310 9.66 -30.76 -17.70
C PRO A 310 9.57 -31.43 -19.06
N ARG A 311 9.28 -32.74 -19.07
CA ARG A 311 9.10 -33.54 -20.30
C ARG A 311 7.70 -33.39 -20.87
N ALA A 312 6.74 -32.92 -20.08
CA ALA A 312 5.35 -32.78 -20.48
C ALA A 312 5.12 -31.52 -21.33
N LYS A 313 4.05 -31.51 -22.13
CA LYS A 313 3.58 -30.33 -22.85
C LYS A 313 3.17 -29.27 -21.81
N LEU A 314 3.79 -28.10 -21.89
CA LEU A 314 3.49 -26.98 -20.98
C LEU A 314 2.13 -26.36 -21.33
N SER A 315 1.43 -25.84 -20.29
CA SER A 315 0.25 -25.01 -20.50
C SER A 315 0.62 -23.66 -21.15
N PRO A 316 -0.31 -22.97 -21.83
CA PRO A 316 -0.04 -21.69 -22.48
C PRO A 316 0.42 -20.59 -21.53
N GLU A 317 0.11 -20.72 -20.24
CA GLU A 317 0.52 -19.78 -19.20
C GLU A 317 1.99 -19.98 -18.76
N LEU A 318 2.61 -21.11 -19.12
CA LEU A 318 4.01 -21.40 -18.81
C LEU A 318 4.90 -20.97 -19.98
N ILE A 319 5.72 -19.96 -19.75
CA ILE A 319 6.48 -19.27 -20.79
C ILE A 319 7.97 -19.30 -20.43
N TRP A 320 8.81 -19.64 -21.39
CA TRP A 320 10.25 -19.52 -21.30
C TRP A 320 10.66 -18.07 -21.58
N ILE A 321 11.27 -17.41 -20.61
CA ILE A 321 11.75 -16.02 -20.74
C ILE A 321 13.27 -16.04 -20.68
N PRO A 322 13.97 -15.55 -21.72
CA PRO A 322 15.42 -15.36 -21.67
C PRO A 322 15.82 -14.54 -20.46
N LEU A 323 16.88 -14.94 -19.75
CA LEU A 323 17.36 -14.23 -18.56
C LEU A 323 17.67 -12.75 -18.86
N ALA A 324 18.18 -12.45 -20.05
CA ALA A 324 18.45 -11.09 -20.50
C ALA A 324 17.17 -10.22 -20.62
N GLN A 325 16.01 -10.83 -20.86
CA GLN A 325 14.71 -10.15 -21.02
C GLN A 325 13.90 -10.07 -19.74
N LEU A 326 14.38 -10.61 -18.62
CA LEU A 326 13.66 -10.54 -17.35
C LEU A 326 13.31 -9.10 -16.93
N ASN A 327 14.12 -8.11 -17.32
CA ASN A 327 13.86 -6.71 -17.02
C ASN A 327 12.77 -6.08 -17.90
N GLU A 328 12.40 -6.70 -18.99
CA GLU A 328 11.37 -6.20 -19.93
C GLU A 328 9.97 -6.60 -19.49
N ILE A 329 9.83 -7.72 -18.80
CA ILE A 329 8.55 -8.21 -18.30
C ILE A 329 8.21 -7.69 -16.91
N THR A 330 6.91 -7.70 -16.53
CA THR A 330 6.47 -7.37 -15.19
C THR A 330 6.38 -8.65 -14.34
N LEU A 331 7.18 -8.70 -13.28
CA LEU A 331 7.13 -9.76 -12.26
C LEU A 331 6.33 -9.28 -11.05
N SER A 332 5.71 -10.19 -10.31
CA SER A 332 5.22 -9.82 -8.97
C SER A 332 6.41 -9.42 -8.09
N GLY A 333 6.22 -8.41 -7.24
CA GLY A 333 7.34 -7.81 -6.48
C GLY A 333 8.19 -8.82 -5.69
N PRO A 334 7.61 -9.80 -4.96
CA PRO A 334 8.39 -10.84 -4.31
C PRO A 334 9.22 -11.66 -5.29
N HIS A 335 8.65 -12.09 -6.41
CA HIS A 335 9.34 -12.92 -7.39
C HIS A 335 10.45 -12.17 -8.12
N ARG A 336 10.29 -10.86 -8.41
CA ARG A 336 11.39 -10.03 -8.93
C ARG A 336 12.61 -10.11 -8.02
N ARG A 337 12.40 -9.87 -6.73
CA ARG A 337 13.49 -9.90 -5.74
C ARG A 337 14.12 -11.29 -5.62
N TRP A 338 13.30 -12.33 -5.47
CA TRP A 338 13.80 -13.70 -5.27
C TRP A 338 14.57 -14.22 -6.47
N ILE A 339 14.08 -13.95 -7.68
CA ILE A 339 14.79 -14.33 -8.92
C ILE A 339 16.14 -13.61 -8.98
N SER A 340 16.19 -12.32 -8.68
CA SER A 340 17.45 -11.56 -8.66
C SER A 340 18.43 -12.10 -7.62
N GLU A 341 17.96 -12.42 -6.41
CA GLU A 341 18.78 -13.00 -5.34
C GLU A 341 19.36 -14.37 -5.75
N ILE A 342 18.53 -15.26 -6.30
CA ILE A 342 18.96 -16.59 -6.72
C ILE A 342 19.98 -16.52 -7.88
N LEU A 343 19.76 -15.61 -8.84
CA LEU A 343 20.69 -15.42 -9.95
C LEU A 343 22.04 -14.87 -9.47
N ALA A 344 22.05 -13.92 -8.53
CA ALA A 344 23.27 -13.37 -7.94
C ALA A 344 24.08 -14.47 -7.22
N GLU A 345 23.44 -15.26 -6.37
CA GLU A 345 24.09 -16.36 -5.63
C GLU A 345 24.67 -17.42 -6.58
N ARG A 346 24.01 -17.69 -7.72
CA ARG A 346 24.50 -18.64 -8.72
C ARG A 346 25.63 -18.06 -9.56
N GLY A 347 25.60 -16.77 -9.90
CA GLY A 347 26.67 -16.07 -10.60
C GLY A 347 27.98 -16.02 -9.79
N GLU A 348 27.90 -15.83 -8.47
CA GLU A 348 29.04 -15.85 -7.56
C GLU A 348 29.67 -17.25 -7.47
N ARG A 349 28.87 -18.32 -7.49
CA ARG A 349 29.36 -19.71 -7.47
C ARG A 349 30.05 -20.13 -8.77
N THR A 350 29.75 -19.46 -9.89
CA THR A 350 30.35 -19.77 -11.21
C THR A 350 31.60 -18.96 -11.50
N SER A 351 31.90 -17.90 -10.71
CA SER A 351 33.15 -17.14 -10.81
C SER A 351 34.27 -17.92 -10.13
N PRO A 352 35.35 -18.37 -10.84
CA PRO A 352 36.45 -19.10 -10.23
C PRO A 352 37.11 -18.16 -9.22
N SER A 353 37.25 -18.63 -7.96
CA SER A 353 38.04 -17.96 -6.94
C SER A 353 39.46 -17.76 -7.51
N ARG A 354 39.85 -16.51 -7.74
CA ARG A 354 41.25 -16.18 -7.95
C ARG A 354 41.99 -16.57 -6.64
N ARG A 355 42.51 -17.79 -6.62
CA ARG A 355 43.51 -18.15 -5.63
C ARG A 355 44.69 -17.21 -5.83
N SER A 356 44.89 -16.27 -4.91
CA SER A 356 46.11 -15.53 -4.76
C SER A 356 47.20 -16.54 -4.39
N THR A 357 47.99 -16.92 -5.37
CA THR A 357 49.34 -17.50 -5.11
C THR A 357 50.26 -16.35 -4.72
N GLN A 358 50.60 -16.33 -3.48
CA GLN A 358 51.87 -15.75 -3.00
C GLN A 358 52.85 -16.90 -2.75
#